data_a7d6aa78f760a0799ed978195cbbccc9
#
_entry.id   a7d6aa78f760a0799ed978195cbbccc9
#
_cell.length_a   1.000
_cell.length_b   1.000
_cell.length_c   1.000
_cell.angle_alpha   90.00
_cell.angle_beta   90.00
_cell.angle_gamma   90.00
#
_symmetry.space_group_name_H-M   'P 1'
#
loop_
_entity.id
_entity.type
_entity.pdbx_description
1 polymer ?
#
loop_
_entity_poly.entity_id
_entity_poly.type
_entity_poly.pdbx_seq_one_letter_code
_entity_poly.pdbx_strand_id
1 'polypeptide(L)'
;MKHFTAFLMSVLLTGPAFAAPATAPAPLPGDSVYQLAATLTDQDGHTAPWAARRGTPQIVSMFYASCTMVCPMIIDTMKATRRAAGEPAALGLLAVSFDPARDNTDALRRYAAAHRLDLRWWTLAHATPADTRSLAALLGVQYRPLPDGDFNHSSVLLLLDADGRIVARSTIIGRTDPAFVAAVRQLAGAQP
;
A
#
# COMPACT_ATOMS: atom_id res chain seq x y z
N MET A 1 38.04 -51.86 49.18
CA MET A 1 37.98 -50.41 48.90
C MET A 1 36.77 -50.18 47.99
N LYS A 2 35.70 -49.59 48.54
CA LYS A 2 34.41 -49.40 47.80
C LYS A 2 34.35 -47.93 47.38
N HIS A 3 34.38 -47.67 46.09
CA HIS A 3 34.20 -46.30 45.51
C HIS A 3 32.72 -46.01 45.41
N PHE A 4 32.24 -45.02 46.16
CA PHE A 4 30.89 -44.44 46.07
C PHE A 4 30.95 -43.29 45.08
N THR A 5 30.33 -43.46 43.89
CA THR A 5 30.20 -42.42 42.92
C THR A 5 28.88 -41.66 43.16
N ALA A 6 28.97 -40.43 43.63
CA ALA A 6 27.80 -39.57 43.84
C ALA A 6 27.35 -38.99 42.50
N PHE A 7 26.11 -39.26 42.08
CA PHE A 7 25.47 -38.74 40.90
C PHE A 7 24.74 -37.43 41.27
N LEU A 8 25.28 -36.30 40.85
CA LEU A 8 24.64 -35.00 41.05
C LEU A 8 23.54 -34.82 39.96
N MET A 9 22.28 -34.85 40.38
CA MET A 9 21.11 -34.62 39.55
C MET A 9 20.81 -33.10 39.48
N SER A 10 21.21 -32.44 38.38
CA SER A 10 20.89 -31.01 38.14
C SER A 10 19.44 -30.87 37.73
N VAL A 11 18.62 -30.32 38.61
CA VAL A 11 17.22 -29.94 38.29
C VAL A 11 17.23 -28.60 37.56
N LEU A 12 16.94 -28.64 36.25
CA LEU A 12 16.67 -27.44 35.44
C LEU A 12 15.28 -26.90 35.78
N LEU A 13 15.23 -25.80 36.54
CA LEU A 13 13.98 -25.03 36.73
C LEU A 13 13.68 -24.24 35.47
N THR A 14 12.76 -24.72 34.61
CA THR A 14 12.15 -23.95 33.54
C THR A 14 11.04 -23.07 34.13
N GLY A 15 11.35 -21.80 34.40
CA GLY A 15 10.33 -20.81 34.79
C GLY A 15 9.41 -20.48 33.60
N PRO A 16 8.11 -20.16 33.84
CA PRO A 16 7.21 -19.75 32.81
C PRO A 16 7.68 -18.40 32.20
N ALA A 17 7.91 -18.37 30.88
CA ALA A 17 8.17 -17.16 30.18
C ALA A 17 6.86 -16.30 30.09
N PHE A 18 6.80 -15.26 30.93
CA PHE A 18 5.73 -14.27 30.80
C PHE A 18 5.92 -13.54 29.47
N ALA A 19 5.03 -13.81 28.49
CA ALA A 19 4.92 -12.99 27.28
C ALA A 19 4.52 -11.57 27.69
N ALA A 20 5.33 -10.57 27.34
CA ALA A 20 4.98 -9.17 27.55
C ALA A 20 3.67 -8.85 26.78
N PRO A 21 2.72 -8.08 27.37
CA PRO A 21 1.51 -7.72 26.69
C PRO A 21 1.86 -6.91 25.42
N ALA A 22 1.30 -7.33 24.27
CA ALA A 22 1.46 -6.58 23.02
C ALA A 22 0.91 -5.17 23.22
N THR A 23 1.77 -4.17 23.12
CA THR A 23 1.38 -2.76 23.23
C THR A 23 0.36 -2.45 22.15
N ALA A 24 -0.81 -1.95 22.52
CA ALA A 24 -1.82 -1.52 21.54
C ALA A 24 -1.21 -0.48 20.58
N PRO A 25 -1.51 -0.55 19.28
CA PRO A 25 -0.96 0.40 18.31
C PRO A 25 -1.36 1.84 18.70
N ALA A 26 -0.43 2.77 18.58
CA ALA A 26 -0.68 4.18 18.86
C ALA A 26 -1.87 4.70 18.03
N PRO A 27 -2.65 5.67 18.53
CA PRO A 27 -3.77 6.25 17.76
C PRO A 27 -3.28 6.80 16.42
N LEU A 28 -4.16 6.76 15.40
CA LEU A 28 -3.86 7.37 14.10
C LEU A 28 -3.77 8.89 14.24
N PRO A 29 -2.82 9.55 13.54
CA PRO A 29 -2.80 11.01 13.44
C PRO A 29 -4.10 11.55 12.85
N GLY A 30 -4.51 12.76 13.28
CA GLY A 30 -5.77 13.38 12.85
C GLY A 30 -5.85 13.66 11.33
N ASP A 31 -4.69 13.80 10.67
CA ASP A 31 -4.52 14.04 9.23
C ASP A 31 -4.22 12.75 8.44
N SER A 32 -4.30 11.58 9.07
CA SER A 32 -4.11 10.29 8.41
C SER A 32 -5.28 9.93 7.51
N VAL A 33 -4.99 9.51 6.27
CA VAL A 33 -6.00 8.95 5.35
C VAL A 33 -6.56 7.62 5.85
N TYR A 34 -5.87 6.95 6.77
CA TYR A 34 -6.32 5.70 7.41
C TYR A 34 -7.46 5.89 8.41
N GLN A 35 -7.84 7.13 8.73
CA GLN A 35 -9.05 7.44 9.49
C GLN A 35 -10.34 7.09 8.73
N LEU A 36 -10.28 7.03 7.38
CA LEU A 36 -11.41 6.59 6.58
C LEU A 36 -11.68 5.10 6.82
N ALA A 37 -12.87 4.78 7.30
CA ALA A 37 -13.34 3.41 7.45
C ALA A 37 -13.74 2.84 6.09
N ALA A 38 -12.76 2.44 5.29
CA ALA A 38 -12.94 1.78 3.99
C ALA A 38 -12.28 0.40 4.01
N THR A 39 -12.79 -0.49 3.16
CA THR A 39 -12.25 -1.85 2.99
C THR A 39 -11.78 -2.04 1.56
N LEU A 40 -10.57 -2.59 1.39
CA LEU A 40 -9.98 -2.93 0.11
C LEU A 40 -9.92 -4.44 -0.09
N THR A 41 -10.22 -4.89 -1.30
CA THR A 41 -9.96 -6.26 -1.76
C THR A 41 -8.86 -6.20 -2.82
N ASP A 42 -7.77 -6.93 -2.63
CA ASP A 42 -6.62 -6.90 -3.53
C ASP A 42 -6.77 -7.87 -4.72
N GLN A 43 -5.76 -7.89 -5.60
CA GLN A 43 -5.68 -8.76 -6.77
C GLN A 43 -5.60 -10.26 -6.43
N ASP A 44 -5.31 -10.61 -5.18
CA ASP A 44 -5.26 -12.01 -4.71
C ASP A 44 -6.55 -12.41 -3.96
N GLY A 45 -7.49 -11.46 -3.81
CA GLY A 45 -8.77 -11.65 -3.13
C GLY A 45 -8.69 -11.44 -1.62
N HIS A 46 -7.57 -10.98 -1.09
CA HIS A 46 -7.46 -10.64 0.33
C HIS A 46 -8.21 -9.34 0.60
N THR A 47 -9.13 -9.41 1.55
CA THR A 47 -9.94 -8.26 1.96
C THR A 47 -9.46 -7.77 3.33
N ALA A 48 -9.14 -6.48 3.43
CA ALA A 48 -8.66 -5.87 4.66
C ALA A 48 -9.12 -4.40 4.78
N PRO A 49 -9.25 -3.87 6.01
CA PRO A 49 -9.45 -2.45 6.21
C PRO A 49 -8.34 -1.62 5.56
N TRP A 50 -8.68 -0.45 5.03
CA TRP A 50 -7.70 0.52 4.52
C TRP A 50 -6.58 0.82 5.52
N ALA A 51 -6.94 0.95 6.81
CA ALA A 51 -6.02 1.19 7.92
C ALA A 51 -5.04 0.04 8.18
N ALA A 52 -5.29 -1.19 7.69
CA ALA A 52 -4.35 -2.31 7.82
C ALA A 52 -3.04 -2.08 7.06
N ARG A 53 -2.99 -1.07 6.19
CA ARG A 53 -1.78 -0.68 5.46
C ARG A 53 -0.83 0.22 6.27
N ARG A 54 -1.21 0.56 7.50
CA ARG A 54 -0.34 1.29 8.44
C ARG A 54 0.98 0.55 8.65
N GLY A 55 2.05 1.29 8.83
CA GLY A 55 3.40 0.75 9.04
C GLY A 55 4.26 0.70 7.76
N THR A 56 3.65 0.83 6.58
CA THR A 56 4.37 0.79 5.30
C THR A 56 4.14 2.08 4.52
N PRO A 57 5.16 2.88 4.28
CA PRO A 57 5.07 4.00 3.35
C PRO A 57 4.72 3.53 1.95
N GLN A 58 3.92 4.29 1.22
CA GLN A 58 3.50 3.87 -0.11
C GLN A 58 3.23 5.04 -1.05
N ILE A 59 3.48 4.81 -2.33
CA ILE A 59 2.94 5.64 -3.40
C ILE A 59 1.56 5.11 -3.74
N VAL A 60 0.56 5.99 -3.69
CA VAL A 60 -0.83 5.65 -3.97
C VAL A 60 -1.33 6.41 -5.19
N SER A 61 -2.08 5.77 -6.05
CA SER A 61 -2.86 6.38 -7.12
C SER A 61 -4.18 5.64 -7.32
N MET A 62 -5.07 6.25 -8.11
CA MET A 62 -6.29 5.56 -8.55
C MET A 62 -6.27 5.37 -10.07
N PHE A 63 -6.93 4.30 -10.53
CA PHE A 63 -6.96 3.87 -11.93
C PHE A 63 -8.23 3.07 -12.23
N TYR A 64 -8.36 2.57 -13.47
CA TYR A 64 -9.28 1.49 -13.83
C TYR A 64 -8.64 0.61 -14.91
N ALA A 65 -8.92 -0.70 -14.86
CA ALA A 65 -8.16 -1.69 -15.64
C ALA A 65 -8.45 -1.64 -17.15
N SER A 66 -9.61 -1.17 -17.56
CA SER A 66 -9.97 -1.04 -18.99
C SER A 66 -9.44 0.23 -19.67
N CYS A 67 -8.79 1.13 -18.93
CA CYS A 67 -8.16 2.32 -19.51
C CYS A 67 -6.96 1.96 -20.39
N THR A 68 -6.95 2.44 -21.61
CA THR A 68 -5.88 2.13 -22.58
C THR A 68 -4.83 3.24 -22.72
N MET A 69 -5.02 4.41 -22.12
CA MET A 69 -4.13 5.56 -22.29
C MET A 69 -3.46 6.02 -20.99
N VAL A 70 -4.20 6.67 -20.12
CA VAL A 70 -3.61 7.37 -18.95
C VAL A 70 -3.26 6.41 -17.81
N CYS A 71 -4.07 5.38 -17.54
CA CYS A 71 -3.79 4.45 -16.44
C CYS A 71 -2.49 3.66 -16.61
N PRO A 72 -2.15 3.13 -17.81
CA PRO A 72 -0.81 2.57 -18.04
C PRO A 72 0.31 3.58 -17.76
N MET A 73 0.13 4.85 -18.15
CA MET A 73 1.12 5.90 -17.86
C MET A 73 1.25 6.20 -16.37
N ILE A 74 0.16 6.14 -15.59
CA ILE A 74 0.21 6.27 -14.12
C ILE A 74 1.08 5.15 -13.54
N ILE A 75 0.82 3.90 -13.90
CA ILE A 75 1.56 2.73 -13.45
C ILE A 75 3.06 2.85 -13.80
N ASP A 76 3.37 3.23 -15.04
CA ASP A 76 4.76 3.39 -15.47
C ASP A 76 5.45 4.58 -14.78
N THR A 77 4.71 5.65 -14.48
CA THR A 77 5.25 6.77 -13.69
C THR A 77 5.56 6.34 -12.25
N MET A 78 4.70 5.54 -11.62
CA MET A 78 4.96 4.98 -10.29
C MET A 78 6.20 4.08 -10.30
N LYS A 79 6.35 3.18 -11.29
CA LYS A 79 7.55 2.34 -11.47
C LYS A 79 8.81 3.20 -11.65
N ALA A 80 8.75 4.20 -12.54
CA ALA A 80 9.88 5.09 -12.81
C ALA A 80 10.27 5.90 -11.57
N THR A 81 9.29 6.39 -10.82
CA THR A 81 9.51 7.11 -9.56
C THR A 81 10.22 6.24 -8.53
N ARG A 82 9.76 5.00 -8.31
CA ARG A 82 10.39 4.06 -7.39
C ARG A 82 11.83 3.77 -7.79
N ARG A 83 12.08 3.52 -9.09
CA ARG A 83 13.45 3.31 -9.63
C ARG A 83 14.33 4.55 -9.42
N ALA A 84 13.84 5.73 -9.78
CA ALA A 84 14.57 6.97 -9.59
C ALA A 84 14.88 7.27 -8.12
N ALA A 85 14.04 6.79 -7.20
CA ALA A 85 14.28 6.91 -5.75
C ALA A 85 15.30 5.90 -5.20
N GLY A 86 15.82 4.95 -6.02
CA GLY A 86 16.78 3.94 -5.58
C GLY A 86 16.13 2.63 -5.12
N GLU A 87 14.89 2.38 -5.51
CA GLU A 87 14.13 1.16 -5.22
C GLU A 87 14.03 0.81 -3.71
N PRO A 88 13.54 1.73 -2.88
CA PRO A 88 13.49 1.51 -1.44
C PRO A 88 12.76 0.22 -1.08
N ALA A 89 13.37 -0.60 -0.22
CA ALA A 89 12.84 -1.91 0.16
C ALA A 89 11.52 -1.83 0.94
N ALA A 90 11.30 -0.75 1.69
CA ALA A 90 10.11 -0.57 2.51
C ALA A 90 8.99 0.25 1.84
N LEU A 91 9.13 0.60 0.54
CA LEU A 91 8.15 1.42 -0.17
C LEU A 91 7.18 0.54 -0.96
N GLY A 92 5.90 0.55 -0.58
CA GLY A 92 4.81 -0.06 -1.33
C GLY A 92 4.30 0.81 -2.48
N LEU A 93 3.68 0.16 -3.47
CA LEU A 93 2.98 0.80 -4.58
C LEU A 93 1.53 0.31 -4.58
N LEU A 94 0.57 1.21 -4.39
CA LEU A 94 -0.85 0.87 -4.34
C LEU A 94 -1.60 1.61 -5.45
N ALA A 95 -2.29 0.86 -6.28
CA ALA A 95 -3.25 1.41 -7.23
C ALA A 95 -4.66 0.92 -6.87
N VAL A 96 -5.57 1.86 -6.57
CA VAL A 96 -6.97 1.55 -6.22
C VAL A 96 -7.85 1.84 -7.42
N SER A 97 -8.65 0.85 -7.83
CA SER A 97 -9.60 1.04 -8.91
C SER A 97 -10.77 1.93 -8.48
N PHE A 98 -11.17 2.85 -9.36
CA PHE A 98 -12.43 3.59 -9.22
C PHE A 98 -13.58 3.02 -10.07
N ASP A 99 -13.39 1.83 -10.66
CA ASP A 99 -14.41 1.09 -11.41
C ASP A 99 -14.68 -0.30 -10.80
N PRO A 100 -15.17 -0.38 -9.56
CA PRO A 100 -15.35 -1.67 -8.89
C PRO A 100 -16.39 -2.58 -9.56
N ALA A 101 -17.19 -2.06 -10.47
CA ALA A 101 -18.15 -2.87 -11.22
C ALA A 101 -17.48 -3.80 -12.25
N ARG A 102 -16.35 -3.39 -12.83
CA ARG A 102 -15.59 -4.14 -13.83
C ARG A 102 -14.28 -4.70 -13.31
N ASP A 103 -13.67 -4.02 -12.35
CA ASP A 103 -12.36 -4.33 -11.82
C ASP A 103 -12.45 -5.24 -10.58
N ASN A 104 -12.90 -6.47 -10.79
CA ASN A 104 -12.86 -7.52 -9.77
C ASN A 104 -11.43 -8.09 -9.61
N THR A 105 -11.24 -8.97 -8.64
CA THR A 105 -9.97 -9.64 -8.34
C THR A 105 -9.30 -10.23 -9.59
N ASP A 106 -10.05 -10.91 -10.45
CA ASP A 106 -9.50 -11.51 -11.67
C ASP A 106 -9.07 -10.47 -12.71
N ALA A 107 -9.82 -9.37 -12.85
CA ALA A 107 -9.44 -8.26 -13.72
C ALA A 107 -8.14 -7.60 -13.22
N LEU A 108 -8.03 -7.35 -11.92
CA LEU A 108 -6.83 -6.78 -11.29
C LEU A 108 -5.62 -7.71 -11.46
N ARG A 109 -5.80 -9.03 -11.29
CA ARG A 109 -4.73 -10.01 -11.48
C ARG A 109 -4.25 -10.05 -12.94
N ARG A 110 -5.17 -10.03 -13.91
CA ARG A 110 -4.81 -9.95 -15.35
C ARG A 110 -4.07 -8.64 -15.65
N TYR A 111 -4.53 -7.53 -15.09
CA TYR A 111 -3.88 -6.22 -15.27
C TYR A 111 -2.45 -6.25 -14.70
N ALA A 112 -2.26 -6.76 -13.49
CA ALA A 112 -0.94 -6.90 -12.88
C ALA A 112 0.01 -7.73 -13.76
N ALA A 113 -0.45 -8.86 -14.29
CA ALA A 113 0.33 -9.73 -15.17
C ALA A 113 0.68 -9.04 -16.49
N ALA A 114 -0.31 -8.39 -17.15
CA ALA A 114 -0.12 -7.68 -18.42
C ALA A 114 0.91 -6.54 -18.29
N HIS A 115 0.90 -5.83 -17.16
CA HIS A 115 1.83 -4.75 -16.87
C HIS A 115 3.12 -5.20 -16.16
N ARG A 116 3.32 -6.52 -15.97
CA ARG A 116 4.50 -7.13 -15.32
C ARG A 116 4.80 -6.48 -13.97
N LEU A 117 3.77 -6.36 -13.14
CA LEU A 117 3.92 -5.77 -11.80
C LEU A 117 4.54 -6.79 -10.85
N ASP A 118 5.58 -6.39 -10.13
CA ASP A 118 6.18 -7.20 -9.07
C ASP A 118 5.33 -7.10 -7.81
N LEU A 119 4.55 -8.13 -7.51
CA LEU A 119 3.60 -8.14 -6.39
C LEU A 119 4.27 -8.11 -5.00
N ARG A 120 5.59 -8.18 -4.92
CA ARG A 120 6.31 -7.89 -3.66
C ARG A 120 6.17 -6.42 -3.25
N TRP A 121 5.98 -5.54 -4.24
CA TRP A 121 5.88 -4.09 -4.05
C TRP A 121 4.52 -3.53 -4.43
N TRP A 122 3.81 -4.22 -5.34
CA TRP A 122 2.55 -3.77 -5.88
C TRP A 122 1.35 -4.41 -5.21
N THR A 123 0.37 -3.59 -4.92
CA THR A 123 -1.00 -3.99 -4.64
C THR A 123 -1.92 -3.25 -5.60
N LEU A 124 -2.74 -3.99 -6.33
CA LEU A 124 -3.90 -3.47 -7.02
C LEU A 124 -5.13 -3.84 -6.20
N ALA A 125 -6.01 -2.89 -5.96
CA ALA A 125 -7.18 -3.14 -5.12
C ALA A 125 -8.43 -2.49 -5.68
N HIS A 126 -9.57 -3.04 -5.32
CA HIS A 126 -10.88 -2.42 -5.48
C HIS A 126 -11.59 -2.32 -4.13
N ALA A 127 -12.65 -1.52 -4.06
CA ALA A 127 -13.48 -1.34 -2.87
C ALA A 127 -14.95 -1.43 -3.25
N THR A 128 -15.86 -1.30 -2.27
CA THR A 128 -17.27 -1.09 -2.59
C THR A 128 -17.47 0.24 -3.34
N PRO A 129 -18.55 0.42 -4.12
CA PRO A 129 -18.82 1.70 -4.78
C PRO A 129 -18.89 2.89 -3.82
N ALA A 130 -19.33 2.68 -2.58
CA ALA A 130 -19.40 3.71 -1.55
C ALA A 130 -17.98 4.08 -1.06
N ASP A 131 -17.17 3.06 -0.71
CA ASP A 131 -15.80 3.26 -0.27
C ASP A 131 -14.93 3.86 -1.38
N THR A 132 -15.15 3.45 -2.63
CA THR A 132 -14.45 4.00 -3.80
C THR A 132 -14.65 5.51 -3.92
N ARG A 133 -15.90 5.99 -3.77
CA ARG A 133 -16.19 7.43 -3.77
C ARG A 133 -15.52 8.17 -2.61
N SER A 134 -15.58 7.59 -1.43
CA SER A 134 -14.96 8.17 -0.23
C SER A 134 -13.44 8.24 -0.36
N LEU A 135 -12.81 7.17 -0.86
CA LEU A 135 -11.38 7.12 -1.14
C LEU A 135 -10.97 8.15 -2.21
N ALA A 136 -11.72 8.25 -3.32
CA ALA A 136 -11.43 9.21 -4.37
C ALA A 136 -11.50 10.66 -3.83
N ALA A 137 -12.54 10.99 -3.06
CA ALA A 137 -12.67 12.30 -2.45
C ALA A 137 -11.51 12.60 -1.47
N LEU A 138 -11.15 11.64 -0.61
CA LEU A 138 -10.04 11.79 0.35
C LEU A 138 -8.70 11.95 -0.34
N LEU A 139 -8.44 11.19 -1.40
CA LEU A 139 -7.20 11.25 -2.17
C LEU A 139 -7.16 12.42 -3.17
N GLY A 140 -8.27 13.16 -3.32
CA GLY A 140 -8.37 14.30 -4.24
C GLY A 140 -8.45 13.87 -5.71
N VAL A 141 -8.98 12.68 -5.98
CA VAL A 141 -9.23 12.17 -7.34
C VAL A 141 -10.67 12.46 -7.72
N GLN A 142 -10.85 13.18 -8.81
CA GLN A 142 -12.16 13.40 -9.42
C GLN A 142 -12.34 12.39 -10.56
N TYR A 143 -13.48 11.72 -10.61
CA TYR A 143 -13.82 10.83 -11.72
C TYR A 143 -15.31 10.87 -12.03
N ARG A 144 -15.65 10.65 -13.28
CA ARG A 144 -17.02 10.64 -13.79
C ARG A 144 -17.14 9.65 -14.95
N PRO A 145 -18.08 8.69 -14.90
CA PRO A 145 -18.35 7.81 -16.02
C PRO A 145 -18.83 8.59 -17.25
N LEU A 146 -18.44 8.12 -18.42
CA LEU A 146 -18.84 8.63 -19.74
C LEU A 146 -19.83 7.65 -20.39
N PRO A 147 -20.63 8.10 -21.40
CA PRO A 147 -21.63 7.26 -22.07
C PRO A 147 -21.04 6.04 -22.80
N ASP A 148 -19.78 6.12 -23.22
CA ASP A 148 -19.04 5.04 -23.89
C ASP A 148 -18.49 3.98 -22.93
N GLY A 149 -18.73 4.15 -21.61
CA GLY A 149 -18.25 3.26 -20.56
C GLY A 149 -16.83 3.58 -20.07
N ASP A 150 -16.23 4.63 -20.58
CA ASP A 150 -14.96 5.18 -20.14
C ASP A 150 -15.14 6.17 -18.98
N PHE A 151 -14.07 6.79 -18.50
CA PHE A 151 -14.12 7.78 -17.42
C PHE A 151 -13.32 9.04 -17.77
N ASN A 152 -13.93 10.19 -17.46
CA ASN A 152 -13.16 11.41 -17.28
C ASN A 152 -12.65 11.45 -15.84
N HIS A 153 -11.33 11.55 -15.63
CA HIS A 153 -10.75 11.56 -14.30
C HIS A 153 -9.48 12.41 -14.22
N SER A 154 -9.20 12.91 -13.01
CA SER A 154 -7.90 13.47 -12.68
C SER A 154 -6.91 12.37 -12.35
N SER A 155 -5.61 12.66 -12.50
CA SER A 155 -4.52 11.73 -12.17
C SER A 155 -3.59 12.37 -11.16
N VAL A 156 -3.28 11.65 -10.08
CA VAL A 156 -2.40 12.13 -9.02
C VAL A 156 -1.62 10.95 -8.43
N LEU A 157 -0.35 11.17 -8.14
CA LEU A 157 0.45 10.30 -7.28
C LEU A 157 0.51 10.92 -5.89
N LEU A 158 0.28 10.13 -4.87
CA LEU A 158 0.34 10.52 -3.47
C LEU A 158 1.42 9.70 -2.79
N LEU A 159 2.27 10.35 -2.00
CA LEU A 159 3.19 9.68 -1.12
C LEU A 159 2.60 9.69 0.29
N LEU A 160 2.35 8.52 0.83
CA LEU A 160 1.91 8.33 2.21
C LEU A 160 3.08 7.88 3.07
N ASP A 161 3.21 8.45 4.26
CA ASP A 161 4.10 7.90 5.30
C ASP A 161 3.50 6.62 5.93
N ALA A 162 4.23 6.03 6.88
CA ALA A 162 3.81 4.81 7.57
C ALA A 162 2.49 4.97 8.35
N ASP A 163 2.16 6.18 8.78
CA ASP A 163 0.92 6.49 9.50
C ASP A 163 -0.21 6.97 8.58
N GLY A 164 0.02 7.02 7.26
CA GLY A 164 -0.97 7.41 6.27
C GLY A 164 -1.14 8.93 6.11
N ARG A 165 -0.17 9.74 6.54
CA ARG A 165 -0.18 11.15 6.18
C ARG A 165 0.27 11.34 4.74
N ILE A 166 -0.39 12.23 4.00
CA ILE A 166 0.04 12.60 2.66
C ILE A 166 1.22 13.58 2.79
N VAL A 167 2.44 13.10 2.53
CA VAL A 167 3.67 13.88 2.65
C VAL A 167 4.12 14.52 1.34
N ALA A 168 3.64 14.02 0.19
CA ALA A 168 3.87 14.65 -1.11
C ALA A 168 2.75 14.29 -2.10
N ARG A 169 2.58 15.14 -3.12
CA ARG A 169 1.65 14.97 -4.25
C ARG A 169 2.35 15.31 -5.56
N SER A 170 2.05 14.58 -6.62
CA SER A 170 2.45 14.93 -7.99
C SER A 170 1.30 14.69 -8.96
N THR A 171 1.05 15.65 -9.84
CA THR A 171 0.12 15.53 -10.98
C THR A 171 0.87 15.30 -12.29
N ILE A 172 2.19 15.15 -12.24
CA ILE A 172 3.03 14.89 -13.41
C ILE A 172 2.95 13.41 -13.74
N ILE A 173 2.31 13.08 -14.87
CA ILE A 173 2.16 11.71 -15.37
C ILE A 173 2.92 11.59 -16.69
N GLY A 174 3.48 10.40 -16.95
CA GLY A 174 4.28 10.09 -18.15
C GLY A 174 5.78 10.39 -18.00
N ARG A 175 6.18 11.05 -16.91
CA ARG A 175 7.58 11.28 -16.53
C ARG A 175 7.71 11.40 -15.01
N THR A 176 8.92 11.24 -14.49
CA THR A 176 9.17 11.46 -13.06
C THR A 176 9.11 12.94 -12.70
N ASP A 177 8.57 13.21 -11.52
CA ASP A 177 8.62 14.52 -10.88
C ASP A 177 9.83 14.55 -9.93
N PRO A 178 10.85 15.39 -10.18
CA PRO A 178 12.06 15.43 -9.35
C PRO A 178 11.78 15.74 -7.87
N ALA A 179 10.80 16.62 -7.60
CA ALA A 179 10.43 16.98 -6.22
C ALA A 179 9.75 15.79 -5.50
N PHE A 180 8.87 15.07 -6.20
CA PHE A 180 8.23 13.87 -5.66
C PHE A 180 9.24 12.74 -5.43
N VAL A 181 10.19 12.52 -6.37
CA VAL A 181 11.29 11.56 -6.20
C VAL A 181 12.15 11.91 -4.98
N ALA A 182 12.47 13.20 -4.78
CA ALA A 182 13.23 13.65 -3.61
C ALA A 182 12.48 13.37 -2.29
N ALA A 183 11.15 13.61 -2.25
CA ALA A 183 10.31 13.29 -1.10
C ALA A 183 10.30 11.77 -0.82
N VAL A 184 10.22 10.92 -1.85
CA VAL A 184 10.30 9.45 -1.69
C VAL A 184 11.64 9.04 -1.09
N ARG A 185 12.76 9.59 -1.58
CA ARG A 185 14.10 9.31 -1.03
C ARG A 185 14.23 9.73 0.43
N GLN A 186 13.74 10.93 0.75
CA GLN A 186 13.77 11.45 2.12
C GLN A 186 12.97 10.55 3.07
N LEU A 187 11.76 10.17 2.68
CA LEU A 187 10.91 9.29 3.48
C LEU A 187 11.54 7.91 3.69
N ALA A 188 12.13 7.33 2.64
CA ALA A 188 12.79 6.02 2.71
C ALA A 188 14.09 6.06 3.54
N GLY A 189 14.84 7.16 3.49
CA GLY A 189 16.07 7.36 4.27
C GLY A 189 15.83 7.72 5.74
N ALA A 190 14.61 8.16 6.09
CA ALA A 190 14.22 8.49 7.47
C ALA A 190 13.70 7.26 8.25
N GLN A 191 13.66 6.09 7.62
CA GLN A 191 13.24 4.84 8.27
C GLN A 191 14.41 4.20 9.01
N PRO A 192 14.24 3.80 10.29
CA PRO A 192 15.28 3.14 11.09
C PRO A 192 15.64 1.75 10.57
#